data_aec03ba8854678235c9e840812a25b22
#
_entry.id   aec03ba8854678235c9e840812a25b22
#
_cell.length_a   1.000
_cell.length_b   1.000
_cell.length_c   1.000
_cell.angle_alpha   90.00
_cell.angle_beta   90.00
_cell.angle_gamma   90.00
#
_symmetry.space_group_name_H-M   'P 1'
#
loop_
_entity.id
_entity.type
_entity.pdbx_description
1 polymer ?
#
loop_
_entity_poly.entity_id
_entity_poly.type
_entity_poly.pdbx_seq_one_letter_code
_entity_poly.pdbx_strand_id
1 'polypeptide(L)'
;MKGCLIASALALAGAAGAQTPDSVAQLAESGHCREALPLIKTTLAYTADPKLKKRLGVDGVECAMTIRDADAALNLVRALRKQFPRDPEVLYVTVHVFSDLSLEASRELAESAPGSYQMHELNAEAMVAQDKPEDAIAEYREVLKLEPKVKGIHYRIGQLLLSGPNRDANKEQARQEFEKELGIDPSSAPSEYVLGELARQDQQTSFAVEHFERATKLDGEFTDAFIGLGRTLIEGGRVAEALAPLQTAVKLQPDNPAAHFYLGTAYQRSGRPQDASREFALQKEATERAKRARQKRQAVEAGEGPK
;
A
#
# COMPACT_ATOMS: atom_id res chain seq x y z
N MET A 1 82.57 -6.38 -39.48
CA MET A 1 81.29 -6.94 -39.98
C MET A 1 80.26 -6.81 -38.88
N LYS A 2 79.30 -5.89 -39.03
CA LYS A 2 78.31 -5.55 -38.01
C LYS A 2 77.02 -6.30 -38.36
N GLY A 3 76.60 -7.25 -37.52
CA GLY A 3 75.34 -7.94 -37.63
C GLY A 3 74.23 -7.18 -36.88
N CYS A 4 73.23 -6.78 -37.62
CA CYS A 4 72.09 -6.09 -37.12
C CYS A 4 70.98 -7.09 -36.67
N LEU A 5 70.70 -7.17 -35.39
CA LEU A 5 69.60 -7.96 -34.81
C LEU A 5 68.38 -7.11 -34.84
N ILE A 6 67.44 -7.48 -35.69
CA ILE A 6 66.10 -6.89 -35.72
C ILE A 6 65.25 -7.63 -34.66
N ALA A 7 64.92 -6.95 -33.56
CA ALA A 7 63.99 -7.45 -32.59
C ALA A 7 62.59 -7.18 -33.08
N SER A 8 61.80 -8.20 -33.47
CA SER A 8 60.41 -8.13 -33.80
C SER A 8 59.61 -8.05 -32.50
N ALA A 9 59.10 -6.84 -32.18
CA ALA A 9 58.11 -6.67 -31.15
C ALA A 9 56.76 -7.15 -31.67
N LEU A 10 56.34 -8.33 -31.26
CA LEU A 10 54.94 -8.75 -31.42
C LEU A 10 54.05 -7.90 -30.51
N ALA A 11 53.35 -6.96 -31.10
CA ALA A 11 52.25 -6.29 -30.45
C ALA A 11 51.10 -7.28 -30.27
N LEU A 12 50.92 -7.79 -29.06
CA LEU A 12 49.69 -8.43 -28.63
C LEU A 12 48.59 -7.36 -28.56
N ALA A 13 47.93 -7.09 -29.70
CA ALA A 13 46.67 -6.44 -29.72
C ALA A 13 45.66 -7.41 -29.12
N GLY A 14 45.38 -7.28 -27.83
CA GLY A 14 44.29 -7.96 -27.18
C GLY A 14 42.99 -7.58 -27.90
N ALA A 15 42.45 -8.52 -28.67
CA ALA A 15 41.11 -8.40 -29.19
C ALA A 15 40.16 -8.27 -27.97
N ALA A 16 39.72 -7.06 -27.69
CA ALA A 16 38.53 -6.82 -26.87
C ALA A 16 37.35 -7.43 -27.69
N GLY A 17 37.15 -8.74 -27.54
CA GLY A 17 35.99 -9.41 -28.10
C GLY A 17 34.74 -8.71 -27.59
N ALA A 18 33.90 -8.21 -28.50
CA ALA A 18 32.62 -7.65 -28.14
C ALA A 18 31.91 -8.71 -27.30
N GLN A 19 31.70 -8.39 -26.02
CA GLN A 19 31.02 -9.30 -25.11
C GLN A 19 29.60 -9.45 -25.58
N THR A 20 29.19 -10.70 -25.86
CA THR A 20 27.79 -10.99 -26.24
C THR A 20 26.88 -10.82 -25.03
N PRO A 21 25.60 -10.51 -25.22
CA PRO A 21 24.65 -10.44 -24.13
C PRO A 21 24.63 -11.69 -23.23
N ASP A 22 24.82 -12.88 -23.81
CA ASP A 22 24.89 -14.13 -23.04
C ASP A 22 26.16 -14.24 -22.19
N SER A 23 27.30 -13.78 -22.69
CA SER A 23 28.53 -13.76 -21.89
C SER A 23 28.48 -12.78 -20.73
N VAL A 24 27.74 -11.66 -20.89
CA VAL A 24 27.48 -10.69 -19.81
C VAL A 24 26.55 -11.28 -18.77
N ALA A 25 25.48 -11.99 -19.17
CA ALA A 25 24.60 -12.69 -18.24
C ALA A 25 25.37 -13.75 -17.45
N GLN A 26 26.20 -14.57 -18.11
CA GLN A 26 27.02 -15.58 -17.47
C GLN A 26 28.02 -15.00 -16.46
N LEU A 27 28.56 -13.82 -16.74
CA LEU A 27 29.45 -13.09 -15.80
C LEU A 27 28.69 -12.68 -14.53
N ALA A 28 27.45 -12.21 -14.68
CA ALA A 28 26.57 -11.88 -13.55
C ALA A 28 26.21 -13.11 -12.72
N GLU A 29 25.74 -14.18 -13.37
CA GLU A 29 25.38 -15.46 -12.74
C GLU A 29 26.57 -16.12 -12.00
N SER A 30 27.80 -15.90 -12.47
CA SER A 30 29.01 -16.37 -11.78
C SER A 30 29.45 -15.48 -10.60
N GLY A 31 28.69 -14.45 -10.27
CA GLY A 31 28.92 -13.57 -9.11
C GLY A 31 29.93 -12.43 -9.35
N HIS A 32 30.39 -12.23 -10.59
CA HIS A 32 31.32 -11.15 -10.94
C HIS A 32 30.61 -9.81 -11.12
N CYS A 33 29.79 -9.45 -10.12
CA CYS A 33 28.85 -8.35 -10.19
C CYS A 33 29.46 -6.97 -10.46
N ARG A 34 30.67 -6.69 -9.93
CA ARG A 34 31.36 -5.41 -10.17
C ARG A 34 31.76 -5.23 -11.63
N GLU A 35 32.09 -6.33 -12.32
CA GLU A 35 32.45 -6.34 -13.73
C GLU A 35 31.20 -6.41 -14.63
N ALA A 36 30.20 -7.22 -14.23
CA ALA A 36 28.99 -7.45 -14.99
C ALA A 36 28.10 -6.20 -15.06
N LEU A 37 27.93 -5.46 -13.96
CA LEU A 37 26.93 -4.37 -13.88
C LEU A 37 27.14 -3.24 -14.90
N PRO A 38 28.35 -2.71 -15.15
CA PRO A 38 28.60 -1.74 -16.20
C PRO A 38 28.29 -2.29 -17.60
N LEU A 39 28.64 -3.57 -17.82
CA LEU A 39 28.39 -4.25 -19.09
C LEU A 39 26.89 -4.50 -19.32
N ILE A 40 26.14 -4.88 -18.28
CA ILE A 40 24.70 -5.03 -18.34
C ILE A 40 24.04 -3.70 -18.74
N LYS A 41 24.42 -2.58 -18.10
CA LYS A 41 23.88 -1.25 -18.40
C LYS A 41 24.09 -0.88 -19.89
N THR A 42 25.25 -1.17 -20.44
CA THR A 42 25.54 -0.91 -21.86
C THR A 42 24.81 -1.89 -22.79
N THR A 43 24.78 -3.18 -22.45
CA THR A 43 24.17 -4.24 -23.25
C THR A 43 22.65 -4.07 -23.34
N LEU A 44 22.00 -3.67 -22.26
CA LEU A 44 20.55 -3.40 -22.25
C LEU A 44 20.13 -2.33 -23.26
N ALA A 45 21.00 -1.39 -23.58
CA ALA A 45 20.70 -0.30 -24.51
C ALA A 45 20.50 -0.78 -25.95
N TYR A 46 21.22 -1.81 -26.38
CA TYR A 46 21.13 -2.35 -27.75
C TYR A 46 20.48 -3.74 -27.84
N THR A 47 20.12 -4.39 -26.71
CA THR A 47 19.44 -5.67 -26.71
C THR A 47 17.99 -5.49 -27.21
N ALA A 48 17.65 -6.12 -28.32
CA ALA A 48 16.31 -6.06 -28.91
C ALA A 48 15.40 -7.19 -28.39
N ASP A 49 15.94 -8.39 -28.10
CA ASP A 49 15.18 -9.52 -27.60
C ASP A 49 14.61 -9.23 -26.19
N PRO A 50 13.25 -9.22 -26.03
CA PRO A 50 12.63 -8.92 -24.76
C PRO A 50 12.98 -9.94 -23.64
N LYS A 51 13.15 -11.23 -23.97
CA LYS A 51 13.47 -12.26 -22.99
C LYS A 51 14.90 -12.05 -22.44
N LEU A 52 15.85 -11.86 -23.33
CA LEU A 52 17.23 -11.58 -22.96
C LEU A 52 17.36 -10.25 -22.21
N LYS A 53 16.61 -9.23 -22.63
CA LYS A 53 16.55 -7.94 -21.95
C LYS A 53 16.02 -8.05 -20.53
N LYS A 54 14.97 -8.86 -20.32
CA LYS A 54 14.43 -9.13 -18.98
C LYS A 54 15.46 -9.83 -18.11
N ARG A 55 16.05 -10.93 -18.60
CA ARG A 55 17.08 -11.68 -17.88
C ARG A 55 18.25 -10.77 -17.46
N LEU A 56 18.87 -10.07 -18.40
CA LEU A 56 19.97 -9.13 -18.11
C LEU A 56 19.56 -8.04 -17.10
N GLY A 57 18.33 -7.56 -17.18
CA GLY A 57 17.83 -6.58 -16.24
C GLY A 57 17.68 -7.15 -14.82
N VAL A 58 17.16 -8.38 -14.69
CA VAL A 58 17.04 -9.10 -13.41
C VAL A 58 18.43 -9.39 -12.84
N ASP A 59 19.33 -10.00 -13.62
CA ASP A 59 20.71 -10.26 -13.23
C ASP A 59 21.42 -8.97 -12.79
N GLY A 60 21.15 -7.87 -13.49
CA GLY A 60 21.66 -6.55 -13.15
C GLY A 60 21.15 -6.02 -11.82
N VAL A 61 19.87 -6.25 -11.49
CA VAL A 61 19.31 -5.90 -10.18
C VAL A 61 19.98 -6.71 -9.08
N GLU A 62 20.11 -8.01 -9.24
CA GLU A 62 20.76 -8.90 -8.26
C GLU A 62 22.22 -8.51 -8.04
N CYS A 63 22.93 -8.22 -9.13
CA CYS A 63 24.29 -7.72 -9.05
C CYS A 63 24.40 -6.36 -8.33
N ALA A 64 23.51 -5.43 -8.63
CA ALA A 64 23.50 -4.12 -7.98
C ALA A 64 23.28 -4.25 -6.47
N MET A 65 22.33 -5.09 -6.04
CA MET A 65 22.10 -5.39 -4.63
C MET A 65 23.29 -6.05 -3.96
N THR A 66 23.95 -7.02 -4.63
CA THR A 66 25.13 -7.71 -4.12
C THR A 66 26.29 -6.75 -3.83
N ILE A 67 26.50 -5.74 -4.68
CA ILE A 67 27.58 -4.75 -4.49
C ILE A 67 27.14 -3.49 -3.76
N ARG A 68 25.87 -3.45 -3.28
CA ARG A 68 25.22 -2.33 -2.57
C ARG A 68 25.16 -1.03 -3.40
N ASP A 69 24.92 -1.16 -4.71
CA ASP A 69 24.64 -0.02 -5.60
C ASP A 69 23.10 0.18 -5.68
N ALA A 70 22.53 0.81 -4.65
CA ALA A 70 21.11 1.06 -4.53
C ALA A 70 20.54 1.85 -5.72
N ASP A 71 21.27 2.85 -6.22
CA ASP A 71 20.86 3.66 -7.36
C ASP A 71 20.75 2.83 -8.63
N ALA A 72 21.72 1.95 -8.87
CA ALA A 72 21.66 1.03 -10.00
C ALA A 72 20.50 0.06 -9.89
N ALA A 73 20.26 -0.53 -8.72
CA ALA A 73 19.13 -1.43 -8.48
C ALA A 73 17.78 -0.75 -8.76
N LEU A 74 17.56 0.45 -8.20
CA LEU A 74 16.34 1.22 -8.39
C LEU A 74 16.11 1.61 -9.87
N ASN A 75 17.17 2.02 -10.58
CA ASN A 75 17.07 2.38 -11.99
C ASN A 75 16.71 1.17 -12.87
N LEU A 76 17.33 0.02 -12.59
CA LEU A 76 17.03 -1.24 -13.31
C LEU A 76 15.61 -1.72 -13.01
N VAL A 77 15.18 -1.72 -11.74
CA VAL A 77 13.80 -2.07 -11.36
C VAL A 77 12.79 -1.15 -12.06
N ARG A 78 13.04 0.17 -12.08
CA ARG A 78 12.17 1.11 -12.78
C ARG A 78 12.04 0.82 -14.27
N ALA A 79 13.16 0.49 -14.93
CA ALA A 79 13.18 0.13 -16.35
C ALA A 79 12.44 -1.18 -16.62
N LEU A 80 12.68 -2.22 -15.80
CA LEU A 80 11.98 -3.50 -15.88
C LEU A 80 10.48 -3.35 -15.67
N ARG A 81 10.04 -2.62 -14.63
CA ARG A 81 8.63 -2.38 -14.33
C ARG A 81 7.91 -1.62 -15.44
N LYS A 82 8.59 -0.71 -16.12
CA LYS A 82 8.02 0.00 -17.29
C LYS A 82 7.79 -0.95 -18.47
N GLN A 83 8.70 -1.89 -18.71
CA GLN A 83 8.65 -2.78 -19.85
C GLN A 83 7.84 -4.06 -19.57
N PHE A 84 7.89 -4.59 -18.35
CA PHE A 84 7.27 -5.84 -17.92
C PHE A 84 6.40 -5.64 -16.64
N PRO A 85 5.36 -4.81 -16.66
CA PRO A 85 4.66 -4.34 -15.46
C PRO A 85 3.96 -5.43 -14.64
N ARG A 86 3.64 -6.58 -15.26
CA ARG A 86 2.92 -7.70 -14.63
C ARG A 86 3.72 -9.00 -14.65
N ASP A 87 4.98 -8.97 -15.02
CA ASP A 87 5.83 -10.16 -15.04
C ASP A 87 6.15 -10.57 -13.58
N PRO A 88 5.88 -11.84 -13.18
CA PRO A 88 6.06 -12.28 -11.80
C PRO A 88 7.50 -12.16 -11.30
N GLU A 89 8.50 -12.43 -12.14
CA GLU A 89 9.91 -12.35 -11.79
C GLU A 89 10.34 -10.90 -11.56
N VAL A 90 9.88 -9.97 -12.41
CA VAL A 90 10.12 -8.53 -12.23
C VAL A 90 9.42 -8.01 -10.97
N LEU A 91 8.20 -8.49 -10.67
CA LEU A 91 7.51 -8.16 -9.43
C LEU A 91 8.26 -8.69 -8.22
N TYR A 92 8.76 -9.93 -8.29
CA TYR A 92 9.52 -10.57 -7.22
C TYR A 92 10.80 -9.80 -6.87
N VAL A 93 11.66 -9.53 -7.85
CA VAL A 93 12.88 -8.75 -7.61
C VAL A 93 12.58 -7.32 -7.14
N THR A 94 11.48 -6.72 -7.62
CA THR A 94 11.01 -5.42 -7.14
C THR A 94 10.72 -5.43 -5.64
N VAL A 95 9.98 -6.43 -5.17
CA VAL A 95 9.64 -6.57 -3.74
C VAL A 95 10.93 -6.71 -2.91
N HIS A 96 11.87 -7.55 -3.33
CA HIS A 96 13.14 -7.76 -2.60
C HIS A 96 13.98 -6.49 -2.53
N VAL A 97 14.15 -5.77 -3.65
CA VAL A 97 14.90 -4.51 -3.65
C VAL A 97 14.31 -3.50 -2.67
N PHE A 98 12.99 -3.28 -2.71
CA PHE A 98 12.36 -2.32 -1.78
C PHE A 98 12.43 -2.78 -0.33
N SER A 99 12.30 -4.09 -0.06
CA SER A 99 12.42 -4.63 1.29
C SER A 99 13.82 -4.44 1.86
N ASP A 100 14.85 -4.76 1.08
CA ASP A 100 16.24 -4.63 1.51
C ASP A 100 16.64 -3.17 1.76
N LEU A 101 16.25 -2.26 0.85
CA LEU A 101 16.49 -0.83 1.01
C LEU A 101 15.73 -0.24 2.21
N SER A 102 14.50 -0.69 2.45
CA SER A 102 13.72 -0.28 3.63
C SER A 102 14.39 -0.76 4.92
N LEU A 103 14.89 -2.00 4.94
CA LEU A 103 15.61 -2.55 6.09
C LEU A 103 16.93 -1.82 6.35
N GLU A 104 17.69 -1.48 5.28
CA GLU A 104 18.93 -0.71 5.38
C GLU A 104 18.67 0.69 5.95
N ALA A 105 17.69 1.42 5.41
CA ALA A 105 17.30 2.74 5.90
C ALA A 105 16.82 2.71 7.36
N SER A 106 16.05 1.67 7.74
CA SER A 106 15.60 1.50 9.12
C SER A 106 16.76 1.26 10.08
N ARG A 107 17.78 0.50 9.64
CA ARG A 107 19.00 0.27 10.43
C ARG A 107 19.82 1.54 10.57
N GLU A 108 20.02 2.29 9.49
CA GLU A 108 20.71 3.57 9.53
C GLU A 108 20.02 4.57 10.46
N LEU A 109 18.69 4.63 10.45
CA LEU A 109 17.92 5.46 11.36
C LEU A 109 18.12 5.02 12.81
N ALA A 110 18.09 3.71 13.09
CA ALA A 110 18.31 3.17 14.43
C ALA A 110 19.74 3.45 14.96
N GLU A 111 20.73 3.50 14.08
CA GLU A 111 22.11 3.81 14.44
C GLU A 111 22.34 5.32 14.62
N SER A 112 21.79 6.14 13.71
CA SER A 112 22.04 7.59 13.67
C SER A 112 21.16 8.39 14.61
N ALA A 113 19.90 7.97 14.82
CA ALA A 113 18.92 8.71 15.59
C ALA A 113 17.96 7.78 16.39
N PRO A 114 18.48 6.93 17.30
CA PRO A 114 17.69 5.89 17.99
C PRO A 114 16.56 6.45 18.86
N GLY A 115 16.67 7.69 19.33
CA GLY A 115 15.65 8.37 20.15
C GLY A 115 14.81 9.38 19.38
N SER A 116 14.82 9.34 18.05
CA SER A 116 13.99 10.24 17.24
C SER A 116 12.52 9.79 17.22
N TYR A 117 11.61 10.74 16.99
CA TYR A 117 10.19 10.40 16.86
C TYR A 117 9.92 9.46 15.70
N GLN A 118 10.70 9.55 14.61
CA GLN A 118 10.61 8.64 13.46
C GLN A 118 10.96 7.21 13.85
N MET A 119 11.97 7.01 14.72
CA MET A 119 12.32 5.67 15.19
C MET A 119 11.21 5.08 16.07
N HIS A 120 10.63 5.89 16.97
CA HIS A 120 9.47 5.47 17.75
C HIS A 120 8.25 5.15 16.86
N GLU A 121 8.03 5.91 15.80
CA GLU A 121 6.96 5.61 14.83
C GLU A 121 7.19 4.26 14.12
N LEU A 122 8.40 3.98 13.65
CA LEU A 122 8.75 2.69 13.05
C LEU A 122 8.62 1.53 14.05
N ASN A 123 9.03 1.73 15.30
CA ASN A 123 8.85 0.73 16.36
C ASN A 123 7.36 0.44 16.59
N ALA A 124 6.52 1.47 16.66
CA ALA A 124 5.07 1.31 16.79
C ALA A 124 4.47 0.50 15.62
N GLU A 125 4.86 0.81 14.38
CA GLU A 125 4.43 0.05 13.19
C GLU A 125 4.88 -1.41 13.25
N ALA A 126 6.09 -1.68 13.72
CA ALA A 126 6.59 -3.04 13.93
C ALA A 126 5.79 -3.77 15.02
N MET A 127 5.38 -3.10 16.10
CA MET A 127 4.54 -3.69 17.15
C MET A 127 3.12 -3.98 16.63
N VAL A 128 2.55 -3.12 15.81
CA VAL A 128 1.27 -3.37 15.12
C VAL A 128 1.36 -4.61 14.25
N ALA A 129 2.43 -4.76 13.46
CA ALA A 129 2.64 -5.94 12.61
C ALA A 129 2.81 -7.25 13.40
N GLN A 130 3.23 -7.15 14.67
CA GLN A 130 3.37 -8.28 15.60
C GLN A 130 2.11 -8.54 16.45
N ASP A 131 1.00 -7.82 16.18
CA ASP A 131 -0.25 -7.87 16.95
C ASP A 131 -0.06 -7.53 18.46
N LYS A 132 0.74 -6.49 18.73
CA LYS A 132 1.04 -5.95 20.06
C LYS A 132 0.51 -4.51 20.18
N PRO A 133 -0.80 -4.32 20.26
CA PRO A 133 -1.40 -2.97 20.20
C PRO A 133 -1.02 -2.08 21.40
N GLU A 134 -0.86 -2.63 22.60
CA GLU A 134 -0.49 -1.86 23.79
C GLU A 134 0.94 -1.30 23.69
N ASP A 135 1.87 -2.11 23.19
CA ASP A 135 3.27 -1.70 22.97
C ASP A 135 3.32 -0.65 21.86
N ALA A 136 2.56 -0.82 20.78
CA ALA A 136 2.45 0.16 19.71
C ALA A 136 1.91 1.51 20.21
N ILE A 137 0.87 1.50 21.06
CA ILE A 137 0.34 2.73 21.67
C ILE A 137 1.39 3.41 22.55
N ALA A 138 2.21 2.65 23.28
CA ALA A 138 3.29 3.21 24.09
C ALA A 138 4.31 3.93 23.21
N GLU A 139 4.76 3.31 22.13
CA GLU A 139 5.69 3.92 21.17
C GLU A 139 5.09 5.17 20.50
N TYR A 140 3.83 5.13 20.04
CA TYR A 140 3.16 6.33 19.48
C TYR A 140 3.04 7.46 20.49
N ARG A 141 2.91 7.17 21.80
CA ARG A 141 2.93 8.20 22.83
C ARG A 141 4.31 8.84 23.00
N GLU A 142 5.40 8.08 22.80
CA GLU A 142 6.75 8.65 22.74
C GLU A 142 6.90 9.58 21.52
N VAL A 143 6.36 9.23 20.36
CA VAL A 143 6.28 10.14 19.20
C VAL A 143 5.66 11.47 19.61
N LEU A 144 4.49 11.44 20.26
CA LEU A 144 3.76 12.65 20.65
C LEU A 144 4.44 13.46 21.77
N LYS A 145 5.29 12.84 22.59
CA LYS A 145 6.11 13.59 23.56
C LYS A 145 7.23 14.38 22.88
N LEU A 146 7.83 13.81 21.84
CA LEU A 146 8.92 14.41 21.09
C LEU A 146 8.41 15.44 20.08
N GLU A 147 7.35 15.12 19.36
CA GLU A 147 6.72 15.95 18.34
C GLU A 147 5.18 15.92 18.48
N PRO A 148 4.59 16.81 19.27
CA PRO A 148 3.16 16.77 19.62
C PRO A 148 2.20 17.02 18.44
N LYS A 149 2.71 17.48 17.30
CA LYS A 149 1.88 17.86 16.13
C LYS A 149 2.07 16.96 14.92
N VAL A 150 2.63 15.77 15.10
CA VAL A 150 2.71 14.78 14.01
C VAL A 150 1.31 14.32 13.67
N LYS A 151 0.91 14.55 12.42
CA LYS A 151 -0.39 14.13 11.89
C LYS A 151 -0.50 12.62 11.83
N GLY A 152 -1.69 12.10 12.09
CA GLY A 152 -2.02 10.69 11.96
C GLY A 152 -1.69 9.85 13.20
N ILE A 153 -0.88 10.32 14.14
CA ILE A 153 -0.49 9.52 15.32
C ILE A 153 -1.66 9.35 16.30
N HIS A 154 -2.39 10.41 16.60
CA HIS A 154 -3.60 10.30 17.42
C HIS A 154 -4.65 9.41 16.75
N TYR A 155 -4.80 9.49 15.43
CA TYR A 155 -5.68 8.60 14.68
C TYR A 155 -5.27 7.12 14.83
N ARG A 156 -3.98 6.80 14.70
CA ARG A 156 -3.44 5.43 14.88
C ARG A 156 -3.69 4.91 16.29
N ILE A 157 -3.45 5.73 17.33
CA ILE A 157 -3.75 5.37 18.73
C ILE A 157 -5.24 5.09 18.89
N GLY A 158 -6.12 5.95 18.39
CA GLY A 158 -7.57 5.77 18.44
C GLY A 158 -8.02 4.46 17.78
N GLN A 159 -7.46 4.12 16.61
CA GLN A 159 -7.74 2.86 15.93
C GLN A 159 -7.31 1.64 16.75
N LEU A 160 -6.12 1.67 17.35
CA LEU A 160 -5.62 0.57 18.18
C LEU A 160 -6.48 0.36 19.42
N LEU A 161 -6.92 1.43 20.06
CA LEU A 161 -7.85 1.37 21.20
C LEU A 161 -9.20 0.71 20.83
N LEU A 162 -9.64 0.86 19.59
CA LEU A 162 -10.88 0.27 19.09
C LEU A 162 -10.71 -1.14 18.50
N SER A 163 -9.50 -1.60 18.23
CA SER A 163 -9.24 -2.91 17.61
C SER A 163 -9.13 -4.06 18.62
N GLY A 164 -8.81 -3.77 19.87
CA GLY A 164 -8.54 -4.76 20.91
C GLY A 164 -9.79 -5.32 21.60
N PRO A 165 -9.61 -6.32 22.48
CA PRO A 165 -10.69 -6.95 23.23
C PRO A 165 -11.40 -6.00 24.20
N ASN A 166 -10.73 -4.92 24.61
CA ASN A 166 -11.25 -3.90 25.52
C ASN A 166 -11.90 -2.73 24.80
N ARG A 167 -12.34 -2.92 23.56
CA ARG A 167 -12.89 -1.88 22.69
C ARG A 167 -13.92 -1.00 23.37
N ASP A 168 -14.90 -1.59 24.06
CA ASP A 168 -15.98 -0.86 24.70
C ASP A 168 -15.48 -0.01 25.88
N ALA A 169 -14.53 -0.53 26.66
CA ALA A 169 -13.90 0.21 27.76
C ALA A 169 -13.02 1.36 27.24
N ASN A 170 -12.41 1.19 26.08
CA ASN A 170 -11.50 2.16 25.48
C ASN A 170 -12.21 3.18 24.57
N LYS A 171 -13.51 3.04 24.35
CA LYS A 171 -14.29 3.83 23.38
C LYS A 171 -14.16 5.33 23.60
N GLU A 172 -14.29 5.75 24.85
CA GLU A 172 -14.19 7.19 25.19
C GLU A 172 -12.76 7.72 25.00
N GLN A 173 -11.75 6.93 25.36
CA GLN A 173 -10.36 7.30 25.11
C GLN A 173 -10.06 7.40 23.61
N ALA A 174 -10.57 6.46 22.81
CA ALA A 174 -10.43 6.50 21.36
C ALA A 174 -11.09 7.74 20.75
N ARG A 175 -12.29 8.12 21.22
CA ARG A 175 -12.95 9.37 20.80
C ARG A 175 -12.06 10.57 21.00
N GLN A 176 -11.51 10.73 22.22
CA GLN A 176 -10.60 11.83 22.54
C GLN A 176 -9.36 11.85 21.63
N GLU A 177 -8.83 10.68 21.27
CA GLU A 177 -7.69 10.63 20.35
C GLU A 177 -8.09 11.11 18.94
N PHE A 178 -9.25 10.74 18.40
CA PHE A 178 -9.72 11.26 17.11
C PHE A 178 -10.03 12.77 17.15
N GLU A 179 -10.55 13.29 18.26
CA GLU A 179 -10.76 14.73 18.45
C GLU A 179 -9.44 15.50 18.50
N LYS A 180 -8.39 14.95 19.16
CA LYS A 180 -7.04 15.53 19.15
C LYS A 180 -6.44 15.54 17.75
N GLU A 181 -6.64 14.45 16.98
CA GLU A 181 -6.21 14.40 15.57
C GLU A 181 -6.85 15.53 14.75
N LEU A 182 -8.15 15.77 14.92
CA LEU A 182 -8.82 16.89 14.24
C LEU A 182 -8.34 18.26 14.70
N GLY A 183 -7.82 18.36 15.93
CA GLY A 183 -7.15 19.57 16.42
C GLY A 183 -5.80 19.85 15.73
N ILE A 184 -5.13 18.80 15.22
CA ILE A 184 -3.85 18.87 14.50
C ILE A 184 -4.10 18.90 12.99
N ASP A 185 -4.95 18.01 12.49
CA ASP A 185 -5.34 17.91 11.09
C ASP A 185 -6.87 18.00 10.92
N PRO A 186 -7.42 19.21 10.81
CA PRO A 186 -8.86 19.40 10.57
C PRO A 186 -9.36 18.81 9.24
N SER A 187 -8.46 18.37 8.37
CA SER A 187 -8.79 17.73 7.08
C SER A 187 -8.82 16.20 7.15
N SER A 188 -8.68 15.60 8.33
CA SER A 188 -8.71 14.15 8.51
C SER A 188 -10.12 13.59 8.33
N ALA A 189 -10.51 13.29 7.09
CA ALA A 189 -11.76 12.60 6.78
C ALA A 189 -11.93 11.25 7.52
N PRO A 190 -10.86 10.43 7.69
CA PRO A 190 -10.96 9.22 8.49
C PRO A 190 -11.33 9.46 9.96
N SER A 191 -10.80 10.49 10.60
CA SER A 191 -11.15 10.83 12.00
C SER A 191 -12.61 11.26 12.12
N GLU A 192 -13.10 12.10 11.21
CA GLU A 192 -14.51 12.48 11.14
C GLU A 192 -15.41 11.25 10.93
N TYR A 193 -15.04 10.35 10.03
CA TYR A 193 -15.78 9.11 9.80
C TYR A 193 -15.90 8.25 11.07
N VAL A 194 -14.78 8.01 11.78
CA VAL A 194 -14.82 7.18 12.99
C VAL A 194 -15.61 7.84 14.10
N LEU A 195 -15.49 9.16 14.29
CA LEU A 195 -16.32 9.91 15.24
C LEU A 195 -17.81 9.80 14.88
N GLY A 196 -18.16 9.84 13.61
CA GLY A 196 -19.52 9.58 13.12
C GLY A 196 -20.03 8.19 13.50
N GLU A 197 -19.21 7.14 13.31
CA GLU A 197 -19.56 5.76 13.71
C GLU A 197 -19.70 5.61 15.22
N LEU A 198 -18.84 6.25 16.02
CA LEU A 198 -18.94 6.25 17.49
C LEU A 198 -20.22 6.94 17.95
N ALA A 199 -20.52 8.12 17.41
CA ALA A 199 -21.76 8.85 17.71
C ALA A 199 -23.01 8.06 17.31
N ARG A 200 -23.00 7.39 16.16
CA ARG A 200 -24.10 6.54 15.71
C ARG A 200 -24.32 5.34 16.64
N GLN A 201 -23.25 4.68 17.07
CA GLN A 201 -23.34 3.58 18.05
C GLN A 201 -23.92 4.05 19.40
N ASP A 202 -23.65 5.29 19.79
CA ASP A 202 -24.20 5.91 21.00
C ASP A 202 -25.58 6.53 20.77
N GLN A 203 -26.22 6.26 19.60
CA GLN A 203 -27.53 6.78 19.23
C GLN A 203 -27.62 8.32 19.18
N GLN A 204 -26.47 8.98 19.06
CA GLN A 204 -26.36 10.43 18.92
C GLN A 204 -26.51 10.84 17.45
N THR A 205 -27.67 10.60 16.87
CA THR A 205 -27.96 10.70 15.43
C THR A 205 -27.51 12.04 14.83
N SER A 206 -27.76 13.15 15.49
CA SER A 206 -27.39 14.49 14.97
C SER A 206 -25.88 14.68 14.85
N PHE A 207 -25.11 14.26 15.87
CA PHE A 207 -23.66 14.31 15.84
C PHE A 207 -23.09 13.36 14.79
N ALA A 208 -23.66 12.16 14.66
CA ALA A 208 -23.23 11.21 13.65
C ALA A 208 -23.40 11.77 12.23
N VAL A 209 -24.56 12.36 11.93
CA VAL A 209 -24.81 13.02 10.64
C VAL A 209 -23.79 14.12 10.38
N GLU A 210 -23.53 15.00 11.37
CA GLU A 210 -22.60 16.11 11.23
C GLU A 210 -21.16 15.63 10.92
N HIS A 211 -20.69 14.62 11.62
CA HIS A 211 -19.38 14.03 11.38
C HIS A 211 -19.28 13.36 10.00
N PHE A 212 -20.28 12.55 9.60
CA PHE A 212 -20.29 11.95 8.26
C PHE A 212 -20.40 13.00 7.14
N GLU A 213 -21.16 14.07 7.32
CA GLU A 213 -21.20 15.18 6.36
C GLU A 213 -19.83 15.86 6.21
N ARG A 214 -19.11 16.05 7.31
CA ARG A 214 -17.74 16.58 7.25
C ARG A 214 -16.82 15.61 6.54
N ALA A 215 -16.86 14.31 6.87
CA ALA A 215 -16.04 13.30 6.20
C ALA A 215 -16.26 13.27 4.69
N THR A 216 -17.53 13.31 4.23
CA THR A 216 -17.86 13.32 2.79
C THR A 216 -17.50 14.62 2.07
N LYS A 217 -17.41 15.75 2.77
CA LYS A 217 -16.95 17.03 2.23
C LYS A 217 -15.41 17.07 2.13
N LEU A 218 -14.72 16.46 3.07
CA LEU A 218 -13.27 16.39 3.11
C LEU A 218 -12.71 15.40 2.07
N ASP A 219 -13.40 14.29 1.88
CA ASP A 219 -13.07 13.28 0.87
C ASP A 219 -14.33 12.86 0.10
N GLY A 220 -14.49 13.38 -1.10
CA GLY A 220 -15.61 13.09 -1.99
C GLY A 220 -15.61 11.67 -2.58
N GLU A 221 -14.55 10.88 -2.37
CA GLU A 221 -14.44 9.48 -2.81
C GLU A 221 -14.57 8.50 -1.63
N PHE A 222 -14.76 8.98 -0.42
CA PHE A 222 -14.86 8.16 0.78
C PHE A 222 -16.22 7.44 0.86
N THR A 223 -16.36 6.37 0.12
CA THR A 223 -17.62 5.60 -0.01
C THR A 223 -18.24 5.22 1.34
N ASP A 224 -17.44 4.77 2.31
CA ASP A 224 -17.94 4.34 3.63
C ASP A 224 -18.57 5.51 4.41
N ALA A 225 -18.05 6.74 4.25
CA ALA A 225 -18.64 7.92 4.87
C ALA A 225 -20.02 8.25 4.25
N PHE A 226 -20.19 8.10 2.94
CA PHE A 226 -21.48 8.25 2.29
C PHE A 226 -22.48 7.17 2.73
N ILE A 227 -22.03 5.92 2.90
CA ILE A 227 -22.86 4.83 3.43
C ILE A 227 -23.25 5.12 4.88
N GLY A 228 -22.29 5.53 5.72
CA GLY A 228 -22.51 5.89 7.12
C GLY A 228 -23.53 7.02 7.27
N LEU A 229 -23.39 8.08 6.46
CA LEU A 229 -24.35 9.20 6.40
C LEU A 229 -25.75 8.71 6.03
N GLY A 230 -25.87 7.98 4.91
CA GLY A 230 -27.16 7.49 4.44
C GLY A 230 -27.83 6.54 5.42
N ARG A 231 -27.08 5.61 6.01
CA ARG A 231 -27.56 4.72 7.06
C ARG A 231 -28.06 5.49 8.27
N THR A 232 -27.30 6.45 8.78
CA THR A 232 -27.67 7.27 9.94
C THR A 232 -28.92 8.10 9.69
N LEU A 233 -29.05 8.65 8.48
CA LEU A 233 -30.26 9.39 8.07
C LEU A 233 -31.50 8.48 8.02
N ILE A 234 -31.35 7.23 7.54
CA ILE A 234 -32.44 6.23 7.57
C ILE A 234 -32.85 5.88 9.01
N GLU A 235 -31.83 5.63 9.89
CA GLU A 235 -32.04 5.31 11.31
C GLU A 235 -32.77 6.47 12.04
N GLY A 236 -32.41 7.73 11.70
CA GLY A 236 -33.06 8.95 12.21
C GLY A 236 -34.37 9.34 11.55
N GLY A 237 -34.93 8.52 10.64
CA GLY A 237 -36.21 8.81 9.96
C GLY A 237 -36.11 9.83 8.81
N ARG A 238 -34.94 10.38 8.52
CA ARG A 238 -34.68 11.39 7.47
C ARG A 238 -34.44 10.72 6.11
N VAL A 239 -35.35 9.81 5.72
CA VAL A 239 -35.15 8.88 4.59
C VAL A 239 -34.98 9.60 3.25
N ALA A 240 -35.67 10.72 3.01
CA ALA A 240 -35.51 11.47 1.77
C ALA A 240 -34.10 12.04 1.59
N GLU A 241 -33.46 12.44 2.69
CA GLU A 241 -32.12 12.99 2.68
C GLU A 241 -31.03 11.90 2.51
N ALA A 242 -31.35 10.66 2.87
CA ALA A 242 -30.44 9.53 2.70
C ALA A 242 -30.20 9.13 1.23
N LEU A 243 -31.12 9.47 0.32
CA LEU A 243 -31.06 9.03 -1.08
C LEU A 243 -29.81 9.55 -1.80
N ALA A 244 -29.50 10.83 -1.70
CA ALA A 244 -28.39 11.45 -2.42
C ALA A 244 -27.02 10.87 -2.00
N PRO A 245 -26.66 10.79 -0.70
CA PRO A 245 -25.40 10.18 -0.29
C PRO A 245 -25.31 8.70 -0.68
N LEU A 246 -26.40 7.92 -0.58
CA LEU A 246 -26.37 6.51 -0.95
C LEU A 246 -26.24 6.29 -2.47
N GLN A 247 -26.85 7.14 -3.28
CA GLN A 247 -26.63 7.14 -4.73
C GLN A 247 -25.17 7.46 -5.08
N THR A 248 -24.54 8.38 -4.35
CA THR A 248 -23.11 8.68 -4.50
C THR A 248 -22.27 7.47 -4.13
N ALA A 249 -22.56 6.79 -3.02
CA ALA A 249 -21.83 5.58 -2.62
C ALA A 249 -21.91 4.47 -3.69
N VAL A 250 -23.09 4.22 -4.26
CA VAL A 250 -23.29 3.25 -5.36
C VAL A 250 -22.53 3.67 -6.61
N LYS A 251 -22.49 4.97 -6.94
CA LYS A 251 -21.72 5.49 -8.08
C LYS A 251 -20.21 5.30 -7.89
N LEU A 252 -19.68 5.55 -6.70
CA LEU A 252 -18.28 5.40 -6.37
C LEU A 252 -17.85 3.92 -6.37
N GLN A 253 -18.65 3.06 -5.79
CA GLN A 253 -18.38 1.62 -5.70
C GLN A 253 -19.61 0.80 -6.15
N PRO A 254 -19.81 0.58 -7.46
CA PRO A 254 -20.96 -0.15 -7.98
C PRO A 254 -21.06 -1.61 -7.55
N ASP A 255 -20.00 -2.18 -7.01
CA ASP A 255 -19.94 -3.55 -6.49
C ASP A 255 -20.01 -3.61 -4.95
N ASN A 256 -20.32 -2.51 -4.27
CA ASN A 256 -20.42 -2.48 -2.81
C ASN A 256 -21.80 -2.94 -2.33
N PRO A 257 -21.93 -4.13 -1.68
CA PRO A 257 -23.21 -4.65 -1.25
C PRO A 257 -23.92 -3.77 -0.21
N ALA A 258 -23.15 -3.10 0.67
CA ALA A 258 -23.73 -2.24 1.70
C ALA A 258 -24.36 -0.98 1.10
N ALA A 259 -23.74 -0.37 0.08
CA ALA A 259 -24.29 0.77 -0.62
C ALA A 259 -25.65 0.43 -1.25
N HIS A 260 -25.75 -0.69 -1.98
CA HIS A 260 -27.00 -1.18 -2.56
C HIS A 260 -28.06 -1.51 -1.50
N PHE A 261 -27.65 -2.16 -0.41
CA PHE A 261 -28.57 -2.51 0.68
C PHE A 261 -29.23 -1.28 1.29
N TYR A 262 -28.42 -0.26 1.64
CA TYR A 262 -28.98 0.94 2.26
C TYR A 262 -29.75 1.81 1.25
N LEU A 263 -29.33 1.88 -0.02
CA LEU A 263 -30.09 2.57 -1.06
C LEU A 263 -31.44 1.89 -1.31
N GLY A 264 -31.45 0.55 -1.39
CA GLY A 264 -32.69 -0.23 -1.49
C GLY A 264 -33.61 0.00 -0.30
N THR A 265 -33.05 0.04 0.92
CA THR A 265 -33.83 0.35 2.15
C THR A 265 -34.40 1.77 2.11
N ALA A 266 -33.64 2.76 1.64
CA ALA A 266 -34.11 4.12 1.49
C ALA A 266 -35.27 4.22 0.47
N TYR A 267 -35.14 3.56 -0.68
CA TYR A 267 -36.20 3.49 -1.68
C TYR A 267 -37.45 2.80 -1.14
N GLN A 268 -37.31 1.69 -0.43
CA GLN A 268 -38.43 0.96 0.16
C GLN A 268 -39.20 1.85 1.14
N ARG A 269 -38.51 2.55 2.05
CA ARG A 269 -39.12 3.46 3.03
C ARG A 269 -39.68 4.74 2.40
N SER A 270 -39.22 5.11 1.20
CA SER A 270 -39.73 6.25 0.42
C SER A 270 -40.92 5.88 -0.49
N GLY A 271 -41.46 4.66 -0.40
CA GLY A 271 -42.59 4.23 -1.22
C GLY A 271 -42.21 3.94 -2.70
N ARG A 272 -40.97 3.59 -2.95
CA ARG A 272 -40.42 3.26 -4.29
C ARG A 272 -40.00 1.78 -4.39
N PRO A 273 -40.94 0.83 -4.32
CA PRO A 273 -40.65 -0.60 -4.18
C PRO A 273 -39.96 -1.20 -5.41
N GLN A 274 -40.16 -0.65 -6.59
CA GLN A 274 -39.52 -1.15 -7.82
C GLN A 274 -38.02 -0.81 -7.82
N ASP A 275 -37.64 0.42 -7.42
CA ASP A 275 -36.25 0.82 -7.29
C ASP A 275 -35.59 0.04 -6.16
N ALA A 276 -36.28 -0.16 -5.03
CA ALA A 276 -35.76 -0.98 -3.93
C ALA A 276 -35.46 -2.42 -4.38
N SER A 277 -36.38 -3.05 -5.13
CA SER A 277 -36.16 -4.42 -5.63
C SER A 277 -34.95 -4.54 -6.55
N ARG A 278 -34.70 -3.51 -7.38
CA ARG A 278 -33.51 -3.45 -8.23
C ARG A 278 -32.22 -3.38 -7.40
N GLU A 279 -32.18 -2.51 -6.41
CA GLU A 279 -30.99 -2.36 -5.55
C GLU A 279 -30.73 -3.62 -4.72
N PHE A 280 -31.75 -4.27 -4.17
CA PHE A 280 -31.58 -5.55 -3.46
C PHE A 280 -31.11 -6.69 -4.37
N ALA A 281 -31.51 -6.71 -5.65
CA ALA A 281 -30.96 -7.66 -6.61
C ALA A 281 -29.45 -7.43 -6.86
N LEU A 282 -29.05 -6.17 -7.05
CA LEU A 282 -27.63 -5.79 -7.20
C LEU A 282 -26.80 -6.11 -5.94
N GLN A 283 -27.35 -5.86 -4.75
CA GLN A 283 -26.73 -6.23 -3.47
C GLN A 283 -26.46 -7.72 -3.39
N LYS A 284 -27.43 -8.56 -3.78
CA LYS A 284 -27.26 -10.02 -3.81
C LYS A 284 -26.15 -10.46 -4.79
N GLU A 285 -26.14 -9.91 -5.99
CA GLU A 285 -25.11 -10.18 -7.00
C GLU A 285 -23.71 -9.76 -6.51
N ALA A 286 -23.58 -8.58 -5.94
CA ALA A 286 -22.32 -8.07 -5.38
C ALA A 286 -21.82 -8.98 -4.25
N THR A 287 -22.71 -9.42 -3.35
CA THR A 287 -22.40 -10.35 -2.27
C THR A 287 -21.89 -11.69 -2.81
N GLU A 288 -22.54 -12.25 -3.81
CA GLU A 288 -22.11 -13.52 -4.41
C GLU A 288 -20.77 -13.37 -5.15
N ARG A 289 -20.54 -12.24 -5.83
CA ARG A 289 -19.23 -11.94 -6.45
C ARG A 289 -18.11 -11.85 -5.39
N ALA A 290 -18.35 -11.14 -4.31
CA ALA A 290 -17.38 -11.01 -3.21
C ALA A 290 -17.06 -12.37 -2.57
N LYS A 291 -18.09 -13.20 -2.33
CA LYS A 291 -17.91 -14.57 -1.82
C LYS A 291 -17.06 -15.44 -2.72
N ARG A 292 -17.35 -15.45 -4.03
CA ARG A 292 -16.55 -16.20 -5.03
C ARG A 292 -15.10 -15.70 -5.08
N ALA A 293 -14.88 -14.39 -5.04
CA ALA A 293 -13.53 -13.82 -5.03
C ALA A 293 -12.74 -14.21 -3.76
N ARG A 294 -13.40 -14.26 -2.60
CA ARG A 294 -12.79 -14.75 -1.35
C ARG A 294 -12.44 -16.23 -1.41
N GLN A 295 -13.35 -17.07 -1.90
CA GLN A 295 -13.11 -18.50 -2.06
C GLN A 295 -11.94 -18.77 -3.03
N LYS A 296 -11.87 -18.03 -4.15
CA LYS A 296 -10.76 -18.16 -5.11
C LYS A 296 -9.42 -17.76 -4.45
N ARG A 297 -9.38 -16.71 -3.65
CA ARG A 297 -8.15 -16.33 -2.91
C ARG A 297 -7.73 -17.42 -1.92
N GLN A 298 -8.66 -17.93 -1.12
CA GLN A 298 -8.39 -19.02 -0.18
C GLN A 298 -7.89 -20.30 -0.87
N ALA A 299 -8.44 -20.66 -2.04
CA ALA A 299 -7.96 -21.81 -2.81
C ALA A 299 -6.54 -21.59 -3.35
N VAL A 300 -6.20 -20.37 -3.78
CA VAL A 300 -4.83 -20.03 -4.20
C VAL A 300 -3.86 -20.08 -3.00
N GLU A 301 -4.24 -19.54 -1.85
CA GLU A 301 -3.44 -19.58 -0.62
C GLU A 301 -3.24 -21.03 -0.11
N ALA A 302 -4.23 -21.90 -0.28
CA ALA A 302 -4.15 -23.32 0.06
C ALA A 302 -3.36 -24.18 -0.97
N GLY A 303 -2.84 -23.56 -2.05
CA GLY A 303 -2.14 -24.29 -3.11
C GLY A 303 -3.04 -25.07 -4.07
N GLU A 304 -4.36 -24.90 -3.99
CA GLU A 304 -5.39 -25.56 -4.82
C GLU A 304 -5.78 -24.72 -6.06
N GLY A 305 -4.91 -23.79 -6.47
CA GLY A 305 -5.15 -22.94 -7.64
C GLY A 305 -5.28 -23.75 -8.93
N PRO A 306 -5.99 -23.23 -9.94
CA PRO A 306 -6.18 -23.95 -11.22
C PRO A 306 -4.82 -24.25 -11.86
N LYS A 307 -4.62 -25.57 -12.19
CA LYS A 307 -3.48 -26.06 -12.97
C LYS A 307 -3.49 -25.48 -14.38
#